data_0f7fcecba75ce08de5988a90d8f47e1c
#
_entry.id   0f7fcecba75ce08de5988a90d8f47e1c
#
_cell.length_a   1.000
_cell.length_b   1.000
_cell.length_c   1.000
_cell.angle_alpha   90.00
_cell.angle_beta   90.00
_cell.angle_gamma   90.00
#
_symmetry.space_group_name_H-M   'P 1'
#
loop_
_entity.id
_entity.type
_entity.pdbx_description
1 polymer ?
#
loop_
_entity_poly.entity_id
_entity_poly.type
_entity_poly.pdbx_seq_one_letter_code
_entity_poly.pdbx_strand_id
1 'polypeptide(L)'
;MSAIQTMMPPVRYADVNGIRMAYYEAGPEGEGIPLVFCHGFPELAFSWRHQVKAMSDAGRWVIAPDQRGYGLTDAPAEVESYALENLCADLVALLDHKGIEKAIFVGHDWGGFVVWYMAIRHPDRVAGVIGMNTPFNERAPLDPIEIMRSRLGERMYIVHFQTPGEADAVLDRDVRKTMNLFMKRPLDIPGAPVDAGAGFAAERKPGDPSLFALVDMLEVYDAAGDPRPPLLTDEEFEAFVETFERTGFTGGINWYRNFTRNWHASKGLEHRVYQPSLMIMAEKDAVLPPSAADGMEALIPDLEKQLVLGSGHWTQQEEPEAVNRIMLDWLGRRFPL
;
A
#
# COMPACT_ATOMS: atom_id res chain seq x y z
N MET A 1 -3.88 24.01 -11.97
CA MET A 1 -4.20 22.57 -12.07
C MET A 1 -3.46 21.91 -10.93
N SER A 2 -4.09 20.96 -10.22
CA SER A 2 -3.40 20.24 -9.13
C SER A 2 -2.32 19.30 -9.68
N ALA A 3 -1.36 18.86 -8.84
CA ALA A 3 -0.35 17.89 -9.25
C ALA A 3 -0.97 16.60 -9.82
N ILE A 4 -2.08 16.13 -9.24
CA ILE A 4 -2.81 14.97 -9.77
C ILE A 4 -3.24 15.19 -11.22
N GLN A 5 -3.82 16.36 -11.53
CA GLN A 5 -4.28 16.67 -12.89
C GLN A 5 -3.16 16.81 -13.92
N THR A 6 -1.94 17.12 -13.47
CA THR A 6 -0.78 17.31 -14.36
C THR A 6 0.06 16.06 -14.55
N MET A 7 0.09 15.18 -13.54
CA MET A 7 0.99 14.01 -13.49
C MET A 7 0.27 12.67 -13.70
N MET A 8 -1.05 12.64 -13.53
CA MET A 8 -1.86 11.44 -13.79
C MET A 8 -2.69 11.60 -15.06
N PRO A 9 -3.06 10.48 -15.71
CA PRO A 9 -4.08 10.50 -16.77
C PRO A 9 -5.39 11.11 -16.28
N PRO A 10 -6.32 11.49 -17.15
CA PRO A 10 -7.65 11.92 -16.75
C PRO A 10 -8.36 10.83 -15.94
N VAL A 11 -9.00 11.24 -14.83
CA VAL A 11 -9.77 10.32 -13.99
C VAL A 11 -10.95 9.73 -14.76
N ARG A 12 -11.16 8.42 -14.57
CA ARG A 12 -12.33 7.68 -15.04
C ARG A 12 -13.09 7.11 -13.85
N TYR A 13 -14.33 6.68 -14.07
CA TYR A 13 -15.17 6.11 -13.03
C TYR A 13 -15.83 4.82 -13.50
N ALA A 14 -16.01 3.89 -12.55
CA ALA A 14 -16.76 2.66 -12.74
C ALA A 14 -17.68 2.41 -11.53
N ASP A 15 -18.91 1.99 -11.79
CA ASP A 15 -19.80 1.49 -10.73
C ASP A 15 -19.49 0.00 -10.52
N VAL A 16 -18.83 -0.30 -9.40
CA VAL A 16 -18.28 -1.63 -9.10
C VAL A 16 -18.64 -2.03 -7.67
N ASN A 17 -19.12 -3.25 -7.47
CA ASN A 17 -19.38 -3.81 -6.15
C ASN A 17 -20.06 -2.84 -5.16
N GLY A 18 -21.04 -2.08 -5.64
CA GLY A 18 -21.86 -1.17 -4.84
C GLY A 18 -21.20 0.17 -4.48
N ILE A 19 -20.09 0.51 -5.12
CA ILE A 19 -19.42 1.81 -5.01
C ILE A 19 -19.13 2.42 -6.38
N ARG A 20 -19.01 3.72 -6.45
CA ARG A 20 -18.44 4.43 -7.59
C ARG A 20 -16.94 4.58 -7.37
N MET A 21 -16.15 3.80 -8.12
CA MET A 21 -14.69 3.79 -8.05
C MET A 21 -14.10 4.76 -9.07
N ALA A 22 -13.21 5.63 -8.61
CA ALA A 22 -12.35 6.44 -9.46
C ALA A 22 -11.08 5.66 -9.83
N TYR A 23 -10.63 5.75 -11.08
CA TYR A 23 -9.38 5.15 -11.50
C TYR A 23 -8.70 5.97 -12.60
N TYR A 24 -7.41 5.77 -12.74
CA TYR A 24 -6.56 6.37 -13.76
C TYR A 24 -6.05 5.29 -14.70
N GLU A 25 -6.05 5.55 -16.00
CA GLU A 25 -5.72 4.55 -17.01
C GLU A 25 -4.81 5.14 -18.07
N ALA A 26 -3.74 4.42 -18.43
CA ALA A 26 -2.78 4.83 -19.44
C ALA A 26 -2.24 3.63 -20.22
N GLY A 27 -1.58 3.93 -21.34
CA GLY A 27 -1.05 2.91 -22.26
C GLY A 27 -2.09 2.38 -23.25
N PRO A 28 -1.76 1.33 -24.00
CA PRO A 28 -2.59 0.78 -25.06
C PRO A 28 -3.73 -0.07 -24.48
N GLU A 29 -4.90 0.54 -24.29
CA GLU A 29 -6.10 -0.12 -23.75
C GLU A 29 -6.47 -1.35 -24.59
N GLY A 30 -6.65 -2.50 -23.92
CA GLY A 30 -7.01 -3.78 -24.57
C GLY A 30 -5.83 -4.54 -25.17
N GLU A 31 -4.61 -4.03 -25.07
CA GLU A 31 -3.41 -4.73 -25.55
C GLU A 31 -2.62 -5.36 -24.40
N GLY A 32 -2.37 -6.67 -24.50
CA GLY A 32 -1.63 -7.43 -23.50
C GLY A 32 -2.39 -7.59 -22.17
N ILE A 33 -1.65 -8.02 -21.14
CA ILE A 33 -2.16 -8.19 -19.78
C ILE A 33 -1.96 -6.87 -19.01
N PRO A 34 -3.03 -6.22 -18.49
CA PRO A 34 -2.90 -4.95 -17.80
C PRO A 34 -2.23 -5.09 -16.42
N LEU A 35 -1.61 -4.01 -15.98
CA LEU A 35 -1.12 -3.81 -14.61
C LEU A 35 -2.18 -3.06 -13.80
N VAL A 36 -2.58 -3.61 -12.66
CA VAL A 36 -3.49 -2.94 -11.71
C VAL A 36 -2.71 -2.58 -10.46
N PHE A 37 -2.61 -1.26 -10.20
CA PHE A 37 -1.82 -0.71 -9.10
C PHE A 37 -2.68 -0.43 -7.87
N CYS A 38 -2.40 -1.11 -6.76
CA CYS A 38 -3.10 -0.99 -5.48
C CYS A 38 -2.22 -0.26 -4.47
N HIS A 39 -2.63 0.95 -4.07
CA HIS A 39 -1.92 1.76 -3.08
C HIS A 39 -2.22 1.31 -1.64
N GLY A 40 -1.47 1.85 -0.67
CA GLY A 40 -1.63 1.58 0.75
C GLY A 40 -2.24 2.74 1.55
N PHE A 41 -1.87 2.82 2.83
CA PHE A 41 -2.32 3.83 3.80
C PHE A 41 -1.15 4.69 4.29
N PRO A 42 -1.29 5.99 4.36
CA PRO A 42 -2.35 6.84 3.81
C PRO A 42 -1.94 7.35 2.41
N GLU A 43 -2.26 6.57 1.40
CA GLU A 43 -1.88 6.83 0.02
C GLU A 43 -3.10 7.08 -0.89
N LEU A 44 -2.84 7.23 -2.19
CA LEU A 44 -3.79 7.43 -3.28
C LEU A 44 -3.27 6.71 -4.52
N ALA A 45 -4.09 6.56 -5.56
CA ALA A 45 -3.59 6.18 -6.89
C ALA A 45 -2.40 7.06 -7.36
N PHE A 46 -2.37 8.31 -6.90
CA PHE A 46 -1.30 9.28 -7.18
C PHE A 46 0.08 8.84 -6.66
N SER A 47 0.16 7.98 -5.67
CA SER A 47 1.43 7.39 -5.20
C SER A 47 2.15 6.61 -6.31
N TRP A 48 1.40 6.13 -7.30
CA TRP A 48 1.90 5.37 -8.44
C TRP A 48 2.23 6.23 -9.69
N ARG A 49 2.19 7.57 -9.62
CA ARG A 49 2.39 8.49 -10.75
C ARG A 49 3.63 8.18 -11.59
N HIS A 50 4.74 7.83 -10.94
CA HIS A 50 6.00 7.48 -11.62
C HIS A 50 5.92 6.13 -12.34
N GLN A 51 5.27 5.14 -11.73
CA GLN A 51 5.09 3.80 -12.30
C GLN A 51 4.05 3.81 -13.42
N VAL A 52 2.94 4.51 -13.24
CA VAL A 52 1.92 4.70 -14.30
C VAL A 52 2.55 5.27 -15.55
N LYS A 53 3.35 6.34 -15.41
CA LYS A 53 4.06 6.93 -16.55
C LYS A 53 5.06 5.96 -17.17
N ALA A 54 5.96 5.38 -16.39
CA ALA A 54 7.03 4.53 -16.89
C ALA A 54 6.52 3.27 -17.58
N MET A 55 5.50 2.62 -17.01
CA MET A 55 4.91 1.41 -17.58
C MET A 55 4.14 1.73 -18.87
N SER A 56 3.37 2.83 -18.90
CA SER A 56 2.64 3.23 -20.11
C SER A 56 3.58 3.68 -21.24
N ASP A 57 4.66 4.40 -20.93
CA ASP A 57 5.68 4.77 -21.90
C ASP A 57 6.39 3.54 -22.50
N ALA A 58 6.48 2.46 -21.73
CA ALA A 58 7.01 1.17 -22.17
C ALA A 58 5.97 0.29 -22.92
N GLY A 59 4.80 0.85 -23.27
CA GLY A 59 3.76 0.14 -24.02
C GLY A 59 2.89 -0.81 -23.18
N ARG A 60 2.90 -0.68 -21.86
CA ARG A 60 2.04 -1.46 -20.97
C ARG A 60 0.71 -0.76 -20.72
N TRP A 61 -0.36 -1.53 -20.71
CA TRP A 61 -1.67 -1.07 -20.25
C TRP A 61 -1.70 -1.03 -18.72
N VAL A 62 -2.00 0.12 -18.12
CA VAL A 62 -1.97 0.35 -16.68
C VAL A 62 -3.29 0.92 -16.18
N ILE A 63 -3.72 0.47 -15.00
CA ILE A 63 -4.92 0.92 -14.30
C ILE A 63 -4.53 1.15 -12.84
N ALA A 64 -4.79 2.34 -12.31
CA ALA A 64 -4.51 2.70 -10.92
C ALA A 64 -5.80 3.26 -10.28
N PRO A 65 -6.57 2.45 -9.53
CA PRO A 65 -7.74 2.94 -8.80
C PRO A 65 -7.33 3.71 -7.53
N ASP A 66 -8.09 4.76 -7.21
CA ASP A 66 -8.27 5.14 -5.82
C ASP A 66 -9.11 4.03 -5.18
N GLN A 67 -8.54 3.27 -4.27
CA GLN A 67 -9.25 2.14 -3.68
C GLN A 67 -10.36 2.61 -2.73
N ARG A 68 -11.30 1.73 -2.39
CA ARG A 68 -12.45 2.00 -1.51
C ARG A 68 -12.06 2.81 -0.28
N GLY A 69 -12.72 3.98 -0.07
CA GLY A 69 -12.48 4.87 1.05
C GLY A 69 -11.38 5.90 0.84
N TYR A 70 -10.81 5.98 -0.37
CA TYR A 70 -9.74 6.92 -0.69
C TYR A 70 -10.05 7.79 -1.90
N GLY A 71 -9.41 8.93 -1.97
CA GLY A 71 -9.37 9.81 -3.13
C GLY A 71 -10.76 10.24 -3.61
N LEU A 72 -11.09 9.89 -4.85
CA LEU A 72 -12.35 10.19 -5.50
C LEU A 72 -13.32 9.00 -5.52
N THR A 73 -12.95 7.89 -4.89
CA THR A 73 -13.80 6.69 -4.73
C THR A 73 -14.70 6.82 -3.52
N ASP A 74 -15.89 6.23 -3.58
CA ASP A 74 -16.85 6.22 -2.48
C ASP A 74 -16.24 5.63 -1.19
N ALA A 75 -16.68 6.18 -0.05
CA ALA A 75 -16.30 5.79 1.29
C ALA A 75 -17.55 5.37 2.10
N PRO A 76 -17.99 4.09 2.01
CA PRO A 76 -19.09 3.59 2.83
C PRO A 76 -18.85 3.78 4.33
N ALA A 77 -19.91 4.01 5.11
CA ALA A 77 -19.81 4.28 6.53
C ALA A 77 -19.50 3.01 7.36
N GLU A 78 -19.95 1.86 6.88
CA GLU A 78 -19.85 0.58 7.59
C GLU A 78 -18.42 0.04 7.56
N VAL A 79 -17.86 -0.27 8.73
CA VAL A 79 -16.50 -0.83 8.87
C VAL A 79 -16.35 -2.11 8.04
N GLU A 80 -17.35 -2.98 8.05
CA GLU A 80 -17.35 -4.27 7.33
C GLU A 80 -17.19 -4.12 5.83
N SER A 81 -17.59 -2.97 5.27
CA SER A 81 -17.44 -2.66 3.85
C SER A 81 -15.99 -2.65 3.39
N TYR A 82 -15.03 -2.54 4.32
CA TYR A 82 -13.60 -2.47 4.05
C TYR A 82 -12.85 -3.79 4.30
N ALA A 83 -13.57 -4.90 4.47
CA ALA A 83 -12.94 -6.21 4.55
C ALA A 83 -12.22 -6.57 3.23
N LEU A 84 -11.12 -7.33 3.30
CA LEU A 84 -10.33 -7.74 2.13
C LEU A 84 -11.18 -8.42 1.04
N GLU A 85 -12.22 -9.14 1.42
CA GLU A 85 -13.15 -9.74 0.45
C GLU A 85 -13.83 -8.69 -0.42
N ASN A 86 -14.26 -7.55 0.17
CA ASN A 86 -14.88 -6.46 -0.56
C ASN A 86 -13.86 -5.70 -1.41
N LEU A 87 -12.66 -5.46 -0.88
CA LEU A 87 -11.59 -4.79 -1.62
C LEU A 87 -11.18 -5.61 -2.86
N CYS A 88 -11.10 -6.93 -2.73
CA CYS A 88 -10.85 -7.81 -3.88
C CYS A 88 -12.05 -7.85 -4.84
N ALA A 89 -13.27 -7.88 -4.33
CA ALA A 89 -14.48 -7.86 -5.17
C ALA A 89 -14.58 -6.56 -5.99
N ASP A 90 -14.13 -5.43 -5.45
CA ASP A 90 -14.04 -4.17 -6.18
C ASP A 90 -13.13 -4.30 -7.40
N LEU A 91 -11.95 -4.91 -7.21
CA LEU A 91 -10.98 -5.11 -8.28
C LEU A 91 -11.48 -6.11 -9.32
N VAL A 92 -12.12 -7.20 -8.89
CA VAL A 92 -12.76 -8.17 -9.81
C VAL A 92 -13.82 -7.46 -10.65
N ALA A 93 -14.69 -6.67 -10.01
CA ALA A 93 -15.74 -5.94 -10.71
C ALA A 93 -15.18 -4.84 -11.64
N LEU A 94 -14.03 -4.23 -11.29
CA LEU A 94 -13.33 -3.32 -12.19
C LEU A 94 -12.80 -4.04 -13.43
N LEU A 95 -12.21 -5.24 -13.27
CA LEU A 95 -11.82 -6.08 -14.40
C LEU A 95 -13.02 -6.44 -15.27
N ASP A 96 -14.15 -6.83 -14.68
CA ASP A 96 -15.38 -7.16 -15.39
C ASP A 96 -15.94 -5.96 -16.17
N HIS A 97 -15.96 -4.77 -15.53
CA HIS A 97 -16.35 -3.52 -16.17
C HIS A 97 -15.50 -3.21 -17.42
N LYS A 98 -14.23 -3.57 -17.39
CA LYS A 98 -13.28 -3.35 -18.49
C LYS A 98 -13.22 -4.52 -19.48
N GLY A 99 -13.93 -5.62 -19.23
CA GLY A 99 -13.83 -6.83 -20.06
C GLY A 99 -12.47 -7.54 -19.96
N ILE A 100 -11.76 -7.37 -18.85
CA ILE A 100 -10.42 -7.93 -18.59
C ILE A 100 -10.59 -9.30 -17.92
N GLU A 101 -10.03 -10.35 -18.51
CA GLU A 101 -10.04 -11.69 -17.91
C GLU A 101 -9.09 -11.80 -16.73
N LYS A 102 -7.84 -11.38 -16.92
CA LYS A 102 -6.78 -11.44 -15.91
C LYS A 102 -5.90 -10.20 -15.93
N ALA A 103 -5.33 -9.85 -14.78
CA ALA A 103 -4.39 -8.76 -14.64
C ALA A 103 -3.14 -9.17 -13.84
N ILE A 104 -2.07 -8.42 -13.98
CA ILE A 104 -0.94 -8.42 -13.05
C ILE A 104 -1.23 -7.39 -11.99
N PHE A 105 -1.33 -7.81 -10.74
CA PHE A 105 -1.60 -6.92 -9.63
C PHE A 105 -0.31 -6.46 -8.96
N VAL A 106 -0.21 -5.15 -8.75
CA VAL A 106 0.94 -4.48 -8.13
C VAL A 106 0.45 -3.79 -6.86
N GLY A 107 1.02 -4.12 -5.70
CA GLY A 107 0.54 -3.57 -4.44
C GLY A 107 1.64 -3.16 -3.48
N HIS A 108 1.46 -2.01 -2.84
CA HIS A 108 2.31 -1.47 -1.81
C HIS A 108 1.55 -1.33 -0.49
N ASP A 109 2.18 -1.58 0.66
CA ASP A 109 1.59 -1.50 1.99
C ASP A 109 0.26 -2.28 2.08
N TRP A 110 -0.88 -1.66 2.40
CA TRP A 110 -2.19 -2.31 2.35
C TRP A 110 -2.54 -2.84 0.97
N GLY A 111 -2.13 -2.15 -0.10
CA GLY A 111 -2.26 -2.68 -1.45
C GLY A 111 -1.54 -4.01 -1.64
N GLY A 112 -0.42 -4.23 -0.93
CA GLY A 112 0.25 -5.53 -0.87
C GLY A 112 -0.63 -6.63 -0.27
N PHE A 113 -1.29 -6.38 0.87
CA PHE A 113 -2.27 -7.33 1.42
C PHE A 113 -3.39 -7.65 0.43
N VAL A 114 -3.91 -6.63 -0.26
CA VAL A 114 -4.97 -6.79 -1.27
C VAL A 114 -4.51 -7.69 -2.41
N VAL A 115 -3.34 -7.44 -3.01
CA VAL A 115 -2.89 -8.19 -4.19
C VAL A 115 -2.50 -9.64 -3.85
N TRP A 116 -1.93 -9.88 -2.66
CA TRP A 116 -1.69 -11.24 -2.19
C TRP A 116 -3.00 -12.00 -1.91
N TYR A 117 -3.99 -11.30 -1.32
CA TYR A 117 -5.30 -11.90 -1.07
C TYR A 117 -6.06 -12.17 -2.37
N MET A 118 -5.93 -11.29 -3.39
CA MET A 118 -6.43 -11.53 -4.75
C MET A 118 -5.89 -12.86 -5.31
N ALA A 119 -4.58 -13.10 -5.17
CA ALA A 119 -3.94 -14.29 -5.73
C ALA A 119 -4.45 -15.60 -5.12
N ILE A 120 -4.80 -15.62 -3.83
CA ILE A 120 -5.31 -16.82 -3.16
C ILE A 120 -6.85 -16.94 -3.24
N ARG A 121 -7.58 -15.82 -3.36
CA ARG A 121 -9.05 -15.80 -3.39
C ARG A 121 -9.63 -15.88 -4.80
N HIS A 122 -8.95 -15.23 -5.76
CA HIS A 122 -9.36 -15.14 -7.16
C HIS A 122 -8.22 -15.52 -8.11
N PRO A 123 -7.63 -16.73 -7.95
CA PRO A 123 -6.42 -17.12 -8.71
C PRO A 123 -6.65 -17.13 -10.23
N ASP A 124 -7.86 -17.30 -10.68
CA ASP A 124 -8.30 -17.25 -12.08
C ASP A 124 -8.28 -15.84 -12.67
N ARG A 125 -8.27 -14.79 -11.84
CA ARG A 125 -8.25 -13.38 -12.24
C ARG A 125 -6.83 -12.77 -12.15
N VAL A 126 -5.85 -13.51 -11.65
CA VAL A 126 -4.48 -13.04 -11.42
C VAL A 126 -3.52 -13.74 -12.38
N ALA A 127 -2.86 -12.95 -13.25
CA ALA A 127 -1.81 -13.44 -14.13
C ALA A 127 -0.44 -13.44 -13.46
N GLY A 128 -0.17 -12.48 -12.57
CA GLY A 128 1.05 -12.34 -11.79
C GLY A 128 0.88 -11.34 -10.66
N VAL A 129 1.79 -11.34 -9.71
CA VAL A 129 1.78 -10.44 -8.55
C VAL A 129 3.12 -9.73 -8.40
N ILE A 130 3.07 -8.43 -8.16
CA ILE A 130 4.22 -7.64 -7.69
C ILE A 130 3.84 -7.07 -6.32
N GLY A 131 4.37 -7.67 -5.25
CA GLY A 131 4.27 -7.13 -3.89
C GLY A 131 5.42 -6.17 -3.62
N MET A 132 5.12 -5.04 -2.98
CA MET A 132 6.12 -4.06 -2.60
C MET A 132 6.01 -3.78 -1.10
N ASN A 133 7.11 -3.93 -0.39
CA ASN A 133 7.28 -3.86 1.06
C ASN A 133 6.49 -4.93 1.85
N THR A 134 5.20 -5.12 1.56
CA THR A 134 4.33 -6.07 2.27
C THR A 134 4.54 -7.49 1.79
N PRO A 135 5.05 -8.40 2.63
CA PRO A 135 5.25 -9.80 2.27
C PRO A 135 3.95 -10.58 2.32
N PHE A 136 3.94 -11.72 1.61
CA PHE A 136 2.93 -12.75 1.77
C PHE A 136 3.33 -13.70 2.91
N ASN A 137 2.42 -13.93 3.84
CA ASN A 137 2.65 -14.79 5.00
C ASN A 137 1.57 -15.86 5.14
N GLU A 138 1.90 -16.93 5.84
CA GLU A 138 0.89 -17.90 6.28
C GLU A 138 -0.15 -17.21 7.18
N ARG A 139 -1.34 -17.81 7.19
CA ARG A 139 -2.37 -17.38 8.13
C ARG A 139 -1.87 -17.53 9.57
N ALA A 140 -1.91 -16.44 10.32
CA ALA A 140 -1.50 -16.46 11.74
C ALA A 140 -2.29 -17.51 12.52
N PRO A 141 -1.67 -18.24 13.46
CA PRO A 141 -2.35 -19.28 14.26
C PRO A 141 -3.39 -18.70 15.23
N LEU A 142 -3.22 -17.44 15.62
CA LEU A 142 -4.11 -16.67 16.50
C LEU A 142 -4.53 -15.38 15.81
N ASP A 143 -5.54 -14.70 16.33
CA ASP A 143 -5.98 -13.40 15.85
C ASP A 143 -4.81 -12.41 15.83
N PRO A 144 -4.50 -11.79 14.68
CA PRO A 144 -3.39 -10.83 14.55
C PRO A 144 -3.50 -9.65 15.51
N ILE A 145 -4.71 -9.17 15.82
CA ILE A 145 -4.91 -8.07 16.76
C ILE A 145 -4.51 -8.49 18.18
N GLU A 146 -4.88 -9.70 18.61
CA GLU A 146 -4.48 -10.23 19.91
C GLU A 146 -2.97 -10.46 20.01
N ILE A 147 -2.34 -10.94 18.92
CA ILE A 147 -0.88 -11.08 18.87
C ILE A 147 -0.20 -9.71 19.02
N MET A 148 -0.62 -8.72 18.23
CA MET A 148 -0.05 -7.36 18.27
C MET A 148 -0.28 -6.71 19.63
N ARG A 149 -1.49 -6.81 20.19
CA ARG A 149 -1.82 -6.30 21.52
C ARG A 149 -0.94 -6.89 22.61
N SER A 150 -0.74 -8.20 22.59
CA SER A 150 0.07 -8.89 23.60
C SER A 150 1.57 -8.55 23.51
N ARG A 151 2.08 -8.27 22.30
CA ARG A 151 3.51 -8.03 22.07
C ARG A 151 3.89 -6.55 22.13
N LEU A 152 3.02 -5.67 21.63
CA LEU A 152 3.31 -4.26 21.39
C LEU A 152 2.39 -3.31 22.19
N GLY A 153 1.36 -3.83 22.85
CA GLY A 153 0.44 -3.07 23.71
C GLY A 153 -0.68 -2.34 22.97
N GLU A 154 -1.56 -1.68 23.74
CA GLU A 154 -2.77 -1.00 23.24
C GLU A 154 -2.45 0.23 22.39
N ARG A 155 -1.27 0.85 22.55
CA ARG A 155 -0.87 2.07 21.82
C ARG A 155 -0.24 1.79 20.47
N MET A 156 0.03 0.51 20.14
CA MET A 156 0.44 0.11 18.80
C MET A 156 -0.66 0.49 17.80
N TYR A 157 -0.33 1.22 16.74
CA TYR A 157 -1.32 1.93 15.90
C TYR A 157 -2.41 1.01 15.34
N ILE A 158 -2.08 -0.21 14.91
CA ILE A 158 -3.09 -1.16 14.39
C ILE A 158 -4.08 -1.56 15.48
N VAL A 159 -3.60 -1.74 16.72
CA VAL A 159 -4.44 -2.05 17.88
C VAL A 159 -5.28 -0.82 18.28
N HIS A 160 -4.65 0.34 18.34
CA HIS A 160 -5.32 1.60 18.65
C HIS A 160 -6.43 1.94 17.65
N PHE A 161 -6.21 1.69 16.36
CA PHE A 161 -7.18 1.90 15.29
C PHE A 161 -8.45 1.05 15.43
N GLN A 162 -8.43 0.00 16.25
CA GLN A 162 -9.62 -0.83 16.49
C GLN A 162 -10.74 -0.08 17.21
N THR A 163 -10.41 0.99 17.96
CA THR A 163 -11.42 1.83 18.62
C THR A 163 -11.92 2.90 17.65
N PRO A 164 -13.22 2.82 17.22
CA PRO A 164 -13.74 3.80 16.28
C PRO A 164 -13.72 5.22 16.85
N GLY A 165 -13.34 6.18 16.01
CA GLY A 165 -13.36 7.62 16.29
C GLY A 165 -12.15 8.15 17.06
N GLU A 166 -11.37 7.34 17.79
CA GLU A 166 -10.23 7.84 18.56
C GLU A 166 -9.08 8.29 17.66
N ALA A 167 -8.50 7.36 16.91
CA ALA A 167 -7.42 7.67 15.98
C ALA A 167 -7.89 8.59 14.85
N ASP A 168 -9.11 8.37 14.34
CA ASP A 168 -9.73 9.20 13.30
C ASP A 168 -9.69 10.68 13.70
N ALA A 169 -10.18 11.02 14.91
CA ALA A 169 -10.22 12.39 15.40
C ALA A 169 -8.83 13.04 15.56
N VAL A 170 -7.80 12.24 15.84
CA VAL A 170 -6.43 12.75 15.97
C VAL A 170 -5.81 13.01 14.60
N LEU A 171 -5.96 12.07 13.67
CA LEU A 171 -5.41 12.19 12.31
C LEU A 171 -6.11 13.30 11.52
N ASP A 172 -7.43 13.43 11.66
CA ASP A 172 -8.25 14.42 10.93
C ASP A 172 -8.11 15.85 11.51
N ARG A 173 -7.66 16.01 12.75
CA ARG A 173 -7.56 17.30 13.44
C ARG A 173 -6.68 18.31 12.72
N ASP A 174 -5.58 17.83 12.16
CA ASP A 174 -4.62 18.62 11.37
C ASP A 174 -4.03 17.71 10.29
N VAL A 175 -4.73 17.62 9.17
CA VAL A 175 -4.35 16.75 8.04
C VAL A 175 -2.95 17.08 7.54
N ARG A 176 -2.59 18.37 7.48
CA ARG A 176 -1.24 18.79 7.05
C ARG A 176 -0.15 18.27 7.98
N LYS A 177 -0.39 18.35 9.28
CA LYS A 177 0.52 17.81 10.30
C LYS A 177 0.64 16.28 10.14
N THR A 178 -0.48 15.60 9.97
CA THR A 178 -0.54 14.14 9.75
C THR A 178 0.25 13.74 8.51
N MET A 179 0.00 14.39 7.37
CA MET A 179 0.71 14.09 6.13
C MET A 179 2.22 14.43 6.22
N ASN A 180 2.60 15.47 6.97
CA ASN A 180 4.01 15.77 7.22
C ASN A 180 4.70 14.66 8.04
N LEU A 181 4.00 14.02 8.97
CA LEU A 181 4.56 12.88 9.71
C LEU A 181 4.82 11.68 8.79
N PHE A 182 3.88 11.38 7.89
CA PHE A 182 3.96 10.22 7.00
C PHE A 182 4.89 10.41 5.82
N MET A 183 4.81 11.54 5.12
CA MET A 183 5.45 11.75 3.81
C MET A 183 6.89 12.24 3.97
N LYS A 184 7.72 11.42 4.61
CA LYS A 184 9.14 11.68 4.86
C LYS A 184 10.00 10.53 4.33
N ARG A 185 11.19 10.88 3.86
CA ARG A 185 12.25 9.91 3.56
C ARG A 185 12.95 9.46 4.84
N PRO A 186 13.50 8.24 4.91
CA PRO A 186 14.32 7.83 6.04
C PRO A 186 15.56 8.69 6.15
N LEU A 187 16.09 8.84 7.37
CA LEU A 187 17.40 9.45 7.57
C LEU A 187 18.51 8.50 7.09
N ASP A 188 19.51 9.06 6.47
CA ASP A 188 20.74 8.34 6.16
C ASP A 188 21.71 8.44 7.34
N ILE A 189 21.61 7.48 8.27
CA ILE A 189 22.47 7.41 9.45
C ILE A 189 23.59 6.40 9.18
N PRO A 190 24.85 6.84 8.95
CA PRO A 190 25.94 5.94 8.68
C PRO A 190 26.13 4.89 9.80
N GLY A 191 26.12 3.60 9.44
CA GLY A 191 26.32 2.51 10.39
C GLY A 191 25.10 2.13 11.24
N ALA A 192 23.93 2.74 10.99
CA ALA A 192 22.69 2.26 11.57
C ALA A 192 22.38 0.84 11.06
N PRO A 193 21.83 -0.05 11.91
CA PRO A 193 21.32 -1.32 11.44
C PRO A 193 20.29 -1.10 10.32
N VAL A 194 20.26 -2.01 9.33
CA VAL A 194 19.30 -1.96 8.18
C VAL A 194 17.84 -1.83 8.66
N ASP A 195 17.54 -2.38 9.84
CA ASP A 195 16.21 -2.30 10.49
C ASP A 195 15.99 -1.05 11.37
N ALA A 196 16.95 -0.13 11.44
CA ALA A 196 16.81 1.12 12.20
C ALA A 196 16.15 2.20 11.34
N GLY A 197 14.95 1.92 10.85
CA GLY A 197 14.18 2.88 10.09
C GLY A 197 13.77 4.08 10.92
N ALA A 198 13.92 5.22 10.30
CA ALA A 198 13.29 6.51 10.54
C ALA A 198 13.73 7.32 11.75
N GLY A 199 13.95 8.58 11.48
CA GLY A 199 14.45 9.61 12.38
C GLY A 199 13.68 9.88 13.68
N PHE A 200 12.45 9.38 13.83
CA PHE A 200 11.75 9.37 15.12
C PHE A 200 12.30 8.31 16.07
N ALA A 201 13.01 7.32 15.55
CA ALA A 201 13.55 6.19 16.30
C ALA A 201 15.04 6.32 16.60
N ALA A 202 15.71 7.39 16.18
CA ALA A 202 17.17 7.53 16.33
C ALA A 202 17.66 7.39 17.78
N GLU A 203 16.80 7.63 18.77
CA GLU A 203 17.11 7.45 20.20
C GLU A 203 16.47 6.18 20.81
N ARG A 204 15.72 5.40 20.03
CA ARG A 204 14.96 4.25 20.53
C ARG A 204 15.58 2.94 20.08
N LYS A 205 15.50 1.91 20.94
CA LYS A 205 16.05 0.59 20.63
C LYS A 205 15.14 -0.14 19.64
N PRO A 206 15.67 -0.92 18.68
CA PRO A 206 14.88 -1.83 17.87
C PRO A 206 13.98 -2.71 18.75
N GLY A 207 12.70 -2.82 18.39
CA GLY A 207 11.71 -3.56 19.18
C GLY A 207 11.05 -2.78 20.33
N ASP A 208 11.32 -1.47 20.47
CA ASP A 208 10.60 -0.60 21.40
C ASP A 208 9.13 -0.44 20.93
N PRO A 209 8.13 -0.87 21.74
CA PRO A 209 6.71 -0.78 21.36
C PRO A 209 6.26 0.65 21.02
N SER A 210 6.93 1.67 21.57
CA SER A 210 6.60 3.07 21.30
C SER A 210 6.89 3.51 19.87
N LEU A 211 7.69 2.75 19.09
CA LEU A 211 7.92 3.00 17.67
C LEU A 211 6.62 2.93 16.85
N PHE A 212 5.68 2.12 17.29
CA PHE A 212 4.41 1.89 16.62
C PHE A 212 3.23 2.65 17.25
N ALA A 213 3.49 3.54 18.23
CA ALA A 213 2.47 4.38 18.86
C ALA A 213 2.19 5.64 18.02
N LEU A 214 1.77 5.43 16.77
CA LEU A 214 1.59 6.47 15.75
C LEU A 214 0.73 7.65 16.22
N VAL A 215 -0.41 7.36 16.88
CA VAL A 215 -1.35 8.40 17.33
C VAL A 215 -0.71 9.28 18.39
N ASP A 216 0.01 8.67 19.36
CA ASP A 216 0.75 9.41 20.39
C ASP A 216 1.89 10.23 19.80
N MET A 217 2.59 9.65 18.83
CA MET A 217 3.66 10.35 18.10
C MET A 217 3.12 11.57 17.38
N LEU A 218 1.97 11.44 16.72
CA LEU A 218 1.34 12.55 16.00
C LEU A 218 0.92 13.68 16.93
N GLU A 219 0.43 13.38 18.14
CA GLU A 219 0.04 14.42 19.10
C GLU A 219 1.20 15.34 19.47
N VAL A 220 2.40 14.79 19.63
CA VAL A 220 3.60 15.54 20.02
C VAL A 220 4.49 15.94 18.84
N TYR A 221 4.11 15.55 17.61
CA TYR A 221 4.90 15.80 16.42
C TYR A 221 5.06 17.30 16.13
N ASP A 222 6.30 17.73 15.91
CA ASP A 222 6.66 19.06 15.43
C ASP A 222 7.32 18.94 14.04
N ALA A 223 6.60 19.37 13.01
CA ALA A 223 7.09 19.31 11.63
C ALA A 223 8.34 20.20 11.40
N ALA A 224 8.47 21.31 12.15
CA ALA A 224 9.62 22.21 12.03
C ALA A 224 10.90 21.62 12.63
N GLY A 225 10.76 20.74 13.64
CA GLY A 225 11.85 20.03 14.28
C GLY A 225 12.20 18.67 13.67
N ASP A 226 11.43 18.21 12.67
CA ASP A 226 11.66 16.91 12.04
C ASP A 226 12.87 16.96 11.07
N PRO A 227 13.96 16.23 11.36
CA PRO A 227 15.17 16.24 10.53
C PRO A 227 15.03 15.44 9.24
N ARG A 228 13.95 14.65 9.09
CA ARG A 228 13.74 13.80 7.91
C ARG A 228 13.45 14.66 6.68
N PRO A 229 14.08 14.35 5.53
CA PRO A 229 13.80 15.07 4.29
C PRO A 229 12.33 14.84 3.84
N PRO A 230 11.70 15.84 3.22
CA PRO A 230 10.40 15.63 2.59
C PRO A 230 10.49 14.58 1.48
N LEU A 231 9.47 13.73 1.38
CA LEU A 231 9.34 12.76 0.29
C LEU A 231 8.87 13.43 -1.01
N LEU A 232 7.96 14.36 -0.89
CA LEU A 232 7.18 14.97 -1.96
C LEU A 232 7.66 16.41 -2.23
N THR A 233 7.47 16.89 -3.45
CA THR A 233 7.50 18.34 -3.74
C THR A 233 6.31 19.03 -3.05
N ASP A 234 6.37 20.36 -2.93
CA ASP A 234 5.28 21.12 -2.30
C ASP A 234 3.94 20.90 -3.04
N GLU A 235 3.95 20.84 -4.37
CA GLU A 235 2.74 20.63 -5.19
C GLU A 235 2.17 19.22 -5.02
N GLU A 236 3.02 18.21 -4.94
CA GLU A 236 2.63 16.83 -4.68
C GLU A 236 2.09 16.67 -3.24
N PHE A 237 2.73 17.31 -2.28
CA PHE A 237 2.29 17.32 -0.88
C PHE A 237 0.90 17.94 -0.73
N GLU A 238 0.67 19.10 -1.38
CA GLU A 238 -0.65 19.74 -1.40
C GLU A 238 -1.73 18.82 -1.98
N ALA A 239 -1.42 18.04 -3.02
CA ALA A 239 -2.38 17.11 -3.61
C ALA A 239 -2.85 16.03 -2.60
N PHE A 240 -1.96 15.54 -1.74
CA PHE A 240 -2.34 14.65 -0.65
C PHE A 240 -3.14 15.38 0.43
N VAL A 241 -2.67 16.55 0.89
CA VAL A 241 -3.34 17.33 1.93
C VAL A 241 -4.77 17.68 1.52
N GLU A 242 -4.97 18.31 0.35
CA GLU A 242 -6.29 18.67 -0.16
C GLU A 242 -7.23 17.45 -0.29
N THR A 243 -6.67 16.30 -0.67
CA THR A 243 -7.47 15.08 -0.79
C THR A 243 -7.91 14.57 0.57
N PHE A 244 -6.99 14.45 1.54
CA PHE A 244 -7.32 13.95 2.88
C PHE A 244 -8.10 14.96 3.73
N GLU A 245 -7.97 16.28 3.50
CA GLU A 245 -8.87 17.30 4.08
C GLU A 245 -10.34 17.08 3.67
N ARG A 246 -10.55 16.57 2.46
CA ARG A 246 -11.91 16.25 1.95
C ARG A 246 -12.41 14.89 2.41
N THR A 247 -11.55 13.85 2.47
CA THR A 247 -11.95 12.46 2.72
C THR A 247 -11.79 12.03 4.17
N GLY A 248 -10.92 12.68 4.93
CA GLY A 248 -10.45 12.19 6.23
C GLY A 248 -9.64 10.89 6.09
N PHE A 249 -9.29 10.31 7.23
CA PHE A 249 -8.53 9.07 7.32
C PHE A 249 -9.39 7.85 7.68
N THR A 250 -10.66 8.05 8.07
CA THR A 250 -11.54 6.99 8.55
C THR A 250 -11.69 5.84 7.55
N GLY A 251 -11.83 6.14 6.24
CA GLY A 251 -11.91 5.13 5.19
C GLY A 251 -10.71 4.18 5.23
N GLY A 252 -9.50 4.74 5.29
CA GLY A 252 -8.26 3.96 5.39
C GLY A 252 -8.10 3.23 6.71
N ILE A 253 -8.45 3.86 7.84
CA ILE A 253 -8.42 3.24 9.17
C ILE A 253 -9.36 2.03 9.24
N ASN A 254 -10.50 2.07 8.54
CA ASN A 254 -11.44 0.95 8.50
C ASN A 254 -10.85 -0.32 7.88
N TRP A 255 -9.83 -0.25 7.02
CA TRP A 255 -9.11 -1.42 6.55
C TRP A 255 -8.44 -2.16 7.70
N TYR A 256 -7.80 -1.44 8.62
CA TYR A 256 -7.17 -2.00 9.83
C TYR A 256 -8.21 -2.61 10.80
N ARG A 257 -9.41 -2.02 10.90
CA ARG A 257 -10.50 -2.53 11.73
C ARG A 257 -11.03 -3.89 11.28
N ASN A 258 -10.67 -4.32 10.07
CA ASN A 258 -11.05 -5.61 9.53
C ASN A 258 -10.00 -6.71 9.72
N PHE A 259 -8.89 -6.51 10.43
CA PHE A 259 -7.84 -7.53 10.61
C PHE A 259 -8.41 -8.85 11.17
N THR A 260 -9.15 -8.79 12.28
CA THR A 260 -9.80 -9.97 12.89
C THR A 260 -10.80 -10.63 11.93
N ARG A 261 -11.62 -9.82 11.23
CA ARG A 261 -12.59 -10.32 10.24
C ARG A 261 -11.87 -11.03 9.08
N ASN A 262 -10.84 -10.41 8.52
CA ASN A 262 -10.04 -10.96 7.43
C ASN A 262 -9.35 -12.27 7.83
N TRP A 263 -8.84 -12.33 9.07
CA TRP A 263 -8.26 -13.54 9.63
C TRP A 263 -9.29 -14.67 9.74
N HIS A 264 -10.52 -14.39 10.17
CA HIS A 264 -11.60 -15.37 10.18
C HIS A 264 -11.98 -15.81 8.76
N ALA A 265 -12.14 -14.87 7.83
CA ALA A 265 -12.55 -15.12 6.44
C ALA A 265 -11.49 -15.92 5.65
N SER A 266 -10.21 -15.83 6.02
CA SER A 266 -9.14 -16.60 5.39
C SER A 266 -9.05 -18.07 5.87
N LYS A 267 -9.88 -18.46 6.85
CA LYS A 267 -9.89 -19.84 7.35
C LYS A 267 -10.32 -20.81 6.25
N GLY A 268 -9.44 -21.76 5.95
CA GLY A 268 -9.68 -22.79 4.93
C GLY A 268 -9.26 -22.38 3.52
N LEU A 269 -8.78 -21.15 3.31
CA LEU A 269 -8.08 -20.80 2.08
C LEU A 269 -6.69 -21.47 2.09
N GLU A 270 -6.24 -21.91 0.93
CA GLU A 270 -4.85 -22.34 0.75
C GLU A 270 -3.96 -21.08 0.72
N HIS A 271 -3.09 -20.94 1.74
CA HIS A 271 -2.13 -19.83 1.80
C HIS A 271 -0.91 -20.15 0.95
N ARG A 272 -1.12 -20.24 -0.38
CA ARG A 272 -0.09 -20.46 -1.37
C ARG A 272 -0.41 -19.72 -2.66
N VAL A 273 0.59 -19.04 -3.22
CA VAL A 273 0.47 -18.30 -4.48
C VAL A 273 1.22 -19.04 -5.56
N TYR A 274 0.54 -19.40 -6.62
CA TYR A 274 1.10 -20.16 -7.74
C TYR A 274 1.44 -19.30 -8.96
N GLN A 275 0.96 -18.08 -8.99
CA GLN A 275 1.23 -17.12 -10.06
C GLN A 275 2.69 -16.65 -9.99
N PRO A 276 3.32 -16.37 -11.15
CA PRO A 276 4.60 -15.69 -11.17
C PRO A 276 4.57 -14.44 -10.28
N SER A 277 5.51 -14.33 -9.37
CA SER A 277 5.51 -13.27 -8.36
C SER A 277 6.86 -12.59 -8.22
N LEU A 278 6.81 -11.28 -7.99
CA LEU A 278 7.96 -10.45 -7.65
C LEU A 278 7.70 -9.79 -6.30
N MET A 279 8.65 -9.91 -5.38
CA MET A 279 8.67 -9.17 -4.11
C MET A 279 9.76 -8.11 -4.16
N ILE A 280 9.38 -6.84 -4.11
CA ILE A 280 10.29 -5.69 -4.02
C ILE A 280 10.35 -5.27 -2.55
N MET A 281 11.54 -5.33 -1.97
CA MET A 281 11.81 -4.96 -0.57
C MET A 281 12.58 -3.65 -0.52
N ALA A 282 12.42 -2.91 0.56
CA ALA A 282 13.12 -1.65 0.82
C ALA A 282 14.14 -1.83 1.95
N GLU A 283 15.39 -1.39 1.73
CA GLU A 283 16.48 -1.57 2.67
C GLU A 283 16.21 -0.93 4.04
N LYS A 284 15.57 0.23 4.05
CA LYS A 284 15.36 1.05 5.26
C LYS A 284 13.91 1.12 5.73
N ASP A 285 13.06 0.20 5.30
CA ASP A 285 11.68 0.15 5.80
C ASP A 285 11.63 -0.37 7.24
N ALA A 286 11.28 0.50 8.18
CA ALA A 286 11.18 0.16 9.60
C ALA A 286 9.87 -0.55 9.96
N VAL A 287 8.85 -0.42 9.11
CA VAL A 287 7.52 -1.01 9.33
C VAL A 287 7.50 -2.43 8.75
N LEU A 288 8.04 -2.59 7.56
CA LEU A 288 8.07 -3.84 6.79
C LEU A 288 9.52 -4.12 6.32
N PRO A 289 10.42 -4.48 7.26
CA PRO A 289 11.83 -4.68 6.94
C PRO A 289 12.03 -5.85 5.96
N PRO A 290 13.14 -5.88 5.20
CA PRO A 290 13.43 -6.95 4.25
C PRO A 290 13.32 -8.36 4.83
N SER A 291 13.66 -8.53 6.10
CA SER A 291 13.54 -9.81 6.83
C SER A 291 12.09 -10.29 6.98
N ALA A 292 11.10 -9.39 6.87
CA ALA A 292 9.69 -9.79 6.88
C ALA A 292 9.31 -10.67 5.67
N ALA A 293 10.10 -10.64 4.60
CA ALA A 293 9.92 -11.47 3.41
C ALA A 293 10.69 -12.81 3.46
N ASP A 294 11.32 -13.13 4.59
CA ASP A 294 12.03 -14.41 4.75
C ASP A 294 11.02 -15.57 4.77
N GLY A 295 11.34 -16.62 4.03
CA GLY A 295 10.50 -17.82 3.95
C GLY A 295 9.33 -17.73 2.96
N MET A 296 9.11 -16.60 2.27
CA MET A 296 8.05 -16.49 1.24
C MET A 296 8.18 -17.56 0.14
N GLU A 297 9.38 -18.04 -0.14
CA GLU A 297 9.66 -19.07 -1.17
C GLU A 297 8.96 -20.42 -0.86
N ALA A 298 8.67 -20.68 0.41
CA ALA A 298 7.91 -21.87 0.80
C ALA A 298 6.43 -21.77 0.42
N LEU A 299 5.91 -20.53 0.31
CA LEU A 299 4.51 -20.23 0.03
C LEU A 299 4.29 -19.87 -1.45
N ILE A 300 5.32 -19.39 -2.13
CA ILE A 300 5.28 -18.90 -3.52
C ILE A 300 6.41 -19.60 -4.30
N PRO A 301 6.13 -20.73 -4.96
CA PRO A 301 7.17 -21.51 -5.67
C PRO A 301 7.83 -20.74 -6.82
N ASP A 302 7.13 -19.80 -7.45
CA ASP A 302 7.63 -18.98 -8.57
C ASP A 302 7.80 -17.51 -8.11
N LEU A 303 8.70 -17.31 -7.13
CA LEU A 303 8.99 -16.01 -6.52
C LEU A 303 10.38 -15.51 -6.92
N GLU A 304 10.43 -14.26 -7.37
CA GLU A 304 11.68 -13.48 -7.44
C GLU A 304 11.65 -12.39 -6.35
N LYS A 305 12.81 -12.12 -5.74
CA LYS A 305 12.97 -11.07 -4.74
C LYS A 305 13.99 -10.03 -5.20
N GLN A 306 13.71 -8.75 -4.98
CA GLN A 306 14.61 -7.64 -5.28
C GLN A 306 14.65 -6.66 -4.10
N LEU A 307 15.82 -6.13 -3.79
CA LEU A 307 16.02 -5.14 -2.74
C LEU A 307 16.32 -3.78 -3.36
N VAL A 308 15.58 -2.75 -2.97
CA VAL A 308 15.85 -1.36 -3.33
C VAL A 308 16.68 -0.74 -2.21
N LEU A 309 17.93 -0.40 -2.54
CA LEU A 309 18.85 0.21 -1.59
C LEU A 309 18.50 1.68 -1.34
N GLY A 310 18.73 2.15 -0.14
CA GLY A 310 18.49 3.54 0.27
C GLY A 310 17.03 3.90 0.51
N SER A 311 16.08 3.07 0.09
CA SER A 311 14.64 3.32 0.22
C SER A 311 14.10 2.91 1.59
N GLY A 312 13.17 3.72 2.08
CA GLY A 312 12.31 3.41 3.22
C GLY A 312 10.97 2.84 2.80
N HIS A 313 9.92 3.23 3.55
CA HIS A 313 8.58 2.66 3.37
C HIS A 313 7.91 3.04 2.04
N TRP A 314 8.13 4.26 1.54
CA TRP A 314 7.47 4.77 0.34
C TRP A 314 8.26 4.44 -0.94
N THR A 315 8.68 3.19 -1.10
CA THR A 315 9.68 2.70 -2.06
C THR A 315 9.42 3.17 -3.49
N GLN A 316 8.17 3.10 -3.98
CA GLN A 316 7.77 3.51 -5.33
C GLN A 316 7.89 5.02 -5.57
N GLN A 317 7.86 5.81 -4.49
CA GLN A 317 7.97 7.27 -4.52
C GLN A 317 9.38 7.74 -4.17
N GLU A 318 10.10 7.00 -3.32
CA GLU A 318 11.46 7.34 -2.89
C GLU A 318 12.50 7.04 -3.98
N GLU A 319 12.41 5.86 -4.61
CA GLU A 319 13.36 5.36 -5.59
C GLU A 319 12.64 4.90 -6.88
N PRO A 320 11.88 5.80 -7.56
CA PRO A 320 11.02 5.45 -8.66
C PRO A 320 11.77 4.82 -9.84
N GLU A 321 12.99 5.30 -10.17
CA GLU A 321 13.78 4.76 -11.26
C GLU A 321 14.25 3.33 -11.00
N ALA A 322 14.64 3.03 -9.77
CA ALA A 322 15.06 1.68 -9.36
C ALA A 322 13.86 0.71 -9.43
N VAL A 323 12.71 1.12 -8.87
CA VAL A 323 11.47 0.34 -8.91
C VAL A 323 11.01 0.11 -10.35
N ASN A 324 10.97 1.16 -11.18
CA ASN A 324 10.56 1.05 -12.57
C ASN A 324 11.46 0.09 -13.37
N ARG A 325 12.77 0.17 -13.19
CA ARG A 325 13.72 -0.73 -13.84
C ARG A 325 13.51 -2.19 -13.42
N ILE A 326 13.32 -2.47 -12.14
CA ILE A 326 13.05 -3.80 -11.60
C ILE A 326 11.76 -4.36 -12.19
N MET A 327 10.69 -3.56 -12.19
CA MET A 327 9.40 -3.97 -12.72
C MET A 327 9.47 -4.25 -14.23
N LEU A 328 10.08 -3.34 -15.02
CA LEU A 328 10.19 -3.51 -16.46
C LEU A 328 11.04 -4.73 -16.85
N ASP A 329 12.14 -4.98 -16.14
CA ASP A 329 12.97 -6.17 -16.35
C ASP A 329 12.17 -7.46 -16.10
N TRP A 330 11.49 -7.54 -14.96
CA TRP A 330 10.68 -8.70 -14.61
C TRP A 330 9.53 -8.92 -15.59
N LEU A 331 8.78 -7.84 -15.91
CA LEU A 331 7.69 -7.88 -16.88
C LEU A 331 8.16 -8.28 -18.29
N GLY A 332 9.31 -7.79 -18.72
CA GLY A 332 9.89 -8.13 -20.02
C GLY A 332 10.25 -9.61 -20.14
N ARG A 333 10.71 -10.21 -19.05
CA ARG A 333 11.06 -11.64 -19.00
C ARG A 333 9.85 -12.56 -18.82
N ARG A 334 8.88 -12.15 -18.00
CA ARG A 334 7.76 -13.01 -17.58
C ARG A 334 6.49 -12.81 -18.42
N PHE A 335 6.27 -11.61 -18.89
CA PHE A 335 5.08 -11.17 -19.64
C PHE A 335 5.51 -10.29 -20.83
N PRO A 336 6.21 -10.81 -21.86
CA PRO A 336 6.61 -10.02 -23.02
C PRO A 336 5.37 -9.44 -23.73
N LEU A 337 5.54 -8.22 -24.32
CA LEU A 337 4.53 -7.54 -25.14
C LEU A 337 4.40 -8.21 -26.52
#